data_c33523488d1a594bb14146976565dba4
#
_entry.id   c33523488d1a594bb14146976565dba4
#
_cell.length_a   1.000
_cell.length_b   1.000
_cell.length_c   1.000
_cell.angle_alpha   90.00
_cell.angle_beta   90.00
_cell.angle_gamma   90.00
#
_symmetry.space_group_name_H-M   'P 1'
#
loop_
_entity.id
_entity.type
_entity.pdbx_description
1 polymer ?
#
loop_
_entity_poly.entity_id
_entity_poly.type
_entity_poly.pdbx_seq_one_letter_code
_entity_poly.pdbx_strand_id
1 'polypeptide(L)'
;KGIYRIYCLEKMGKYLLDTRDDVECKWQPTDNTKPVAMIKKRLAGNQVLIAYLKKVKVFDKYTVKPALTAKTMGKVFKPSGGAVTLTKSGKSIQFLFEVVRRESDWQKKVVDKMKFYQDFYDNFVPLDSGFKSLPQLIIVCEDDRHMAEVFRELVTHNIEFSKINLYYTTDLKQNSESLESTLTEFKLDPETNKYKAQNVELKLLN
;
A
#
# COMPACT_ATOMS: atom_id res chain seq x y z
N LYS A 1 24.84 -1.22 15.65
CA LYS A 1 23.63 -0.52 15.18
C LYS A 1 24.05 0.40 14.06
N GLY A 2 23.67 0.09 12.80
CA GLY A 2 23.96 0.94 11.66
C GLY A 2 23.19 2.26 11.74
N ILE A 3 23.87 3.37 11.48
CA ILE A 3 23.20 4.68 11.35
C ILE A 3 22.65 4.74 9.93
N TYR A 4 21.32 4.69 9.80
CA TYR A 4 20.68 4.91 8.51
C TYR A 4 20.78 6.38 8.14
N ARG A 5 21.39 6.67 6.99
CA ARG A 5 21.39 8.01 6.43
C ARG A 5 20.24 8.16 5.45
N ILE A 6 19.43 9.18 5.65
CA ILE A 6 18.35 9.54 4.73
C ILE A 6 18.86 10.74 3.92
N TYR A 7 18.88 10.56 2.60
CA TYR A 7 19.24 11.62 1.68
C TYR A 7 17.96 12.28 1.17
N CYS A 8 17.88 13.59 1.36
CA CYS A 8 16.78 14.40 0.83
C CYS A 8 17.29 15.23 -0.35
N LEU A 9 16.39 15.47 -1.30
CA LEU A 9 16.69 16.38 -2.40
C LEU A 9 16.72 17.81 -1.88
N GLU A 10 17.82 18.51 -2.09
CA GLU A 10 17.93 19.94 -1.80
C GLU A 10 17.41 20.80 -2.98
N LYS A 11 17.27 22.11 -2.73
CA LYS A 11 16.78 23.06 -3.74
C LYS A 11 17.53 22.98 -5.06
N MET A 12 18.85 22.84 -5.03
CA MET A 12 19.68 22.71 -6.23
C MET A 12 19.42 21.41 -6.97
N GLY A 13 19.24 20.30 -6.24
CA GLY A 13 18.88 19.01 -6.82
C GLY A 13 17.53 19.05 -7.54
N LYS A 14 16.56 19.82 -7.01
CA LYS A 14 15.29 20.06 -7.71
C LYS A 14 15.52 20.71 -9.08
N TYR A 15 16.27 21.77 -9.15
CA TYR A 15 16.53 22.46 -10.41
C TYR A 15 17.23 21.57 -11.44
N LEU A 16 18.13 20.69 -11.01
CA LEU A 16 18.76 19.71 -11.91
C LEU A 16 17.77 18.70 -12.48
N LEU A 17 16.73 18.32 -11.70
CA LEU A 17 15.67 17.41 -12.16
C LEU A 17 14.64 18.13 -13.01
N ASP A 18 14.28 19.37 -12.70
CA ASP A 18 13.29 20.15 -13.45
C ASP A 18 13.78 20.51 -14.89
N THR A 19 15.07 20.34 -15.19
CA THR A 19 15.61 20.47 -16.55
C THR A 19 15.37 19.24 -17.42
N ARG A 20 14.81 18.17 -16.87
CA ARG A 20 14.49 16.93 -17.58
C ARG A 20 13.00 16.91 -17.92
N ASP A 21 12.67 16.82 -19.19
CA ASP A 21 11.29 16.84 -19.69
C ASP A 21 10.41 15.68 -19.19
N ASP A 22 11.04 14.59 -18.72
CA ASP A 22 10.37 13.38 -18.24
C ASP A 22 10.15 13.32 -16.73
N VAL A 23 10.61 14.34 -15.97
CA VAL A 23 10.60 14.31 -14.49
C VAL A 23 9.91 15.53 -13.90
N GLU A 24 8.71 15.36 -13.35
CA GLU A 24 8.05 16.39 -12.53
C GLU A 24 8.52 16.28 -11.07
N CYS A 25 9.33 17.24 -10.62
CA CYS A 25 9.81 17.29 -9.24
C CYS A 25 8.94 18.22 -8.38
N LYS A 26 8.09 17.62 -7.53
CA LYS A 26 7.19 18.34 -6.59
C LYS A 26 7.83 18.61 -5.22
N TRP A 27 9.16 18.74 -5.16
CA TRP A 27 9.84 19.02 -3.90
C TRP A 27 9.49 20.41 -3.34
N GLN A 28 9.27 20.46 -2.02
CA GLN A 28 9.07 21.70 -1.27
C GLN A 28 10.17 21.85 -0.22
N PRO A 29 10.63 23.06 0.10
CA PRO A 29 11.63 23.29 1.14
C PRO A 29 11.29 22.66 2.50
N THR A 30 9.99 22.62 2.83
CA THR A 30 9.46 21.99 4.05
C THR A 30 9.52 20.46 4.04
N ASP A 31 9.85 19.82 2.93
CA ASP A 31 9.95 18.35 2.86
C ASP A 31 11.09 17.81 3.73
N ASN A 32 12.14 18.61 3.93
CA ASN A 32 13.28 18.23 4.77
C ASN A 32 13.01 18.40 6.27
N THR A 33 11.94 19.10 6.66
CA THR A 33 11.56 19.35 8.06
C THR A 33 10.42 18.48 8.56
N LYS A 34 9.95 17.52 7.76
CA LYS A 34 8.88 16.60 8.15
C LYS A 34 9.29 15.70 9.31
N PRO A 35 8.34 15.34 10.20
CA PRO A 35 8.60 14.38 11.28
C PRO A 35 9.19 13.06 10.74
N VAL A 36 10.14 12.50 11.47
CA VAL A 36 10.85 11.25 11.08
C VAL A 36 9.89 10.11 10.80
N ALA A 37 8.81 9.98 11.58
CA ALA A 37 7.78 8.96 11.36
C ALA A 37 7.12 9.09 9.97
N MET A 38 6.81 10.33 9.55
CA MET A 38 6.22 10.59 8.23
C MET A 38 7.22 10.26 7.11
N ILE A 39 8.49 10.59 7.28
CA ILE A 39 9.55 10.26 6.32
C ILE A 39 9.68 8.74 6.19
N LYS A 40 9.76 8.02 7.31
CA LYS A 40 9.86 6.54 7.31
C LYS A 40 8.66 5.89 6.61
N LYS A 41 7.45 6.37 6.88
CA LYS A 41 6.22 5.87 6.23
C LYS A 41 6.26 6.08 4.71
N ARG A 42 6.70 7.25 4.26
CA ARG A 42 6.82 7.57 2.83
C ARG A 42 7.91 6.74 2.15
N LEU A 43 9.07 6.56 2.80
CA LEU A 43 10.14 5.71 2.29
C LEU A 43 9.68 4.26 2.13
N ALA A 44 8.96 3.72 3.11
CA ALA A 44 8.38 2.39 3.04
C ALA A 44 7.38 2.27 1.88
N GLY A 45 6.50 3.25 1.68
CA GLY A 45 5.60 3.30 0.53
C GLY A 45 6.35 3.29 -0.81
N ASN A 46 7.39 4.11 -0.94
CA ASN A 46 8.23 4.12 -2.15
C ASN A 46 8.94 2.77 -2.36
N GLN A 47 9.42 2.15 -1.29
CA GLN A 47 10.09 0.84 -1.36
C GLN A 47 9.15 -0.25 -1.87
N VAL A 48 7.89 -0.25 -1.42
CA VAL A 48 6.83 -1.12 -1.95
C VAL A 48 6.68 -0.95 -3.45
N LEU A 49 6.49 0.29 -3.89
CA LEU A 49 6.29 0.58 -5.32
C LEU A 49 7.50 0.16 -6.16
N ILE A 50 8.72 0.41 -5.68
CA ILE A 50 9.95 -0.03 -6.35
C ILE A 50 10.04 -1.55 -6.42
N ALA A 51 9.70 -2.26 -5.33
CA ALA A 51 9.71 -3.72 -5.30
C ALA A 51 8.72 -4.30 -6.32
N TYR A 52 7.54 -3.71 -6.42
CA TYR A 52 6.56 -4.09 -7.44
C TYR A 52 7.04 -3.77 -8.86
N LEU A 53 7.60 -2.58 -9.11
CA LEU A 53 8.14 -2.20 -10.41
C LEU A 53 9.22 -3.16 -10.92
N LYS A 54 10.06 -3.68 -10.04
CA LYS A 54 11.06 -4.68 -10.42
C LYS A 54 10.46 -6.01 -10.89
N LYS A 55 9.27 -6.35 -10.42
CA LYS A 55 8.60 -7.63 -10.63
C LYS A 55 7.58 -7.61 -11.80
N VAL A 56 7.19 -6.42 -12.28
CA VAL A 56 6.12 -6.28 -13.29
C VAL A 56 6.55 -6.43 -14.75
N LYS A 57 7.78 -6.87 -15.01
CA LYS A 57 8.29 -7.07 -16.40
C LYS A 57 7.47 -8.07 -17.23
N VAL A 58 6.69 -8.92 -16.58
CA VAL A 58 5.83 -9.94 -17.21
C VAL A 58 4.47 -9.39 -17.65
N PHE A 59 4.16 -8.11 -17.33
CA PHE A 59 2.90 -7.46 -17.68
C PHE A 59 3.03 -6.63 -18.96
N ASP A 60 1.95 -6.58 -19.74
CA ASP A 60 1.91 -5.81 -20.99
C ASP A 60 2.00 -4.30 -20.70
N LYS A 61 1.34 -3.88 -19.61
CA LYS A 61 1.31 -2.49 -19.18
C LYS A 61 1.20 -2.39 -17.67
N TYR A 62 1.85 -1.41 -17.10
CA TYR A 62 1.67 -1.05 -15.69
C TYR A 62 1.60 0.46 -15.50
N THR A 63 0.95 0.88 -14.43
CA THR A 63 0.88 2.28 -14.00
C THR A 63 1.09 2.37 -12.50
N VAL A 64 1.96 3.27 -12.07
CA VAL A 64 2.24 3.52 -10.64
C VAL A 64 1.82 4.92 -10.29
N LYS A 65 1.05 5.06 -9.21
CA LYS A 65 0.59 6.33 -8.66
C LYS A 65 1.04 6.46 -7.20
N PRO A 66 2.23 7.05 -6.94
CA PRO A 66 2.77 7.17 -5.58
C PRO A 66 1.93 8.06 -4.67
N ALA A 67 1.21 9.02 -5.23
CA ALA A 67 0.36 9.98 -4.53
C ALA A 67 -1.06 9.95 -5.10
N LEU A 68 -1.76 8.83 -4.88
CA LEU A 68 -3.15 8.73 -5.28
C LEU A 68 -4.05 9.49 -4.29
N THR A 69 -5.01 10.22 -4.83
CA THR A 69 -6.15 10.75 -4.09
C THR A 69 -7.40 10.11 -4.63
N ALA A 70 -8.15 9.41 -3.78
CA ALA A 70 -9.43 8.82 -4.13
C ALA A 70 -10.56 9.55 -3.40
N LYS A 71 -11.76 9.53 -3.98
CA LYS A 71 -12.95 10.15 -3.41
C LYS A 71 -14.04 9.10 -3.26
N THR A 72 -14.82 9.21 -2.20
CA THR A 72 -16.05 8.46 -2.02
C THR A 72 -17.02 9.28 -1.19
N MET A 73 -18.28 9.42 -1.62
CA MET A 73 -19.32 10.17 -0.91
C MET A 73 -18.85 11.54 -0.39
N GLY A 74 -18.13 12.28 -1.22
CA GLY A 74 -17.57 13.59 -0.82
C GLY A 74 -16.35 13.57 0.10
N LYS A 75 -15.96 12.41 0.61
CA LYS A 75 -14.74 12.24 1.42
C LYS A 75 -13.54 11.95 0.52
N VAL A 76 -12.40 12.52 0.86
CA VAL A 76 -11.12 12.33 0.16
C VAL A 76 -10.20 11.49 1.01
N PHE A 77 -9.58 10.47 0.42
CA PHE A 77 -8.55 9.69 1.11
C PHE A 77 -7.30 9.48 0.25
N LYS A 78 -6.20 9.23 0.92
CA LYS A 78 -4.89 9.01 0.29
C LYS A 78 -4.29 7.74 0.87
N PRO A 79 -4.17 6.66 0.08
CA PRO A 79 -3.37 5.50 0.46
C PRO A 79 -1.92 5.94 0.72
N SER A 80 -1.36 5.51 1.83
CA SER A 80 -0.03 5.98 2.23
C SER A 80 1.11 5.39 1.40
N GLY A 81 0.89 4.24 0.78
CA GLY A 81 1.83 3.57 -0.12
C GLY A 81 1.50 3.76 -1.61
N GLY A 82 0.47 4.56 -1.95
CA GLY A 82 0.06 4.78 -3.33
C GLY A 82 -0.73 3.63 -3.94
N ALA A 83 -0.69 3.52 -5.27
CA ALA A 83 -1.40 2.49 -6.03
C ALA A 83 -0.60 1.99 -7.23
N VAL A 84 -0.87 0.73 -7.61
CA VAL A 84 -0.34 0.10 -8.82
C VAL A 84 -1.48 -0.51 -9.63
N THR A 85 -1.46 -0.29 -10.93
CA THR A 85 -2.34 -0.97 -11.87
C THR A 85 -1.49 -1.84 -12.78
N LEU A 86 -1.84 -3.12 -12.88
CA LEU A 86 -1.19 -4.10 -13.76
C LEU A 86 -2.18 -4.53 -14.82
N THR A 87 -1.72 -4.65 -16.07
CA THR A 87 -2.55 -5.09 -17.21
C THR A 87 -1.84 -6.22 -17.93
N LYS A 88 -2.54 -7.30 -18.22
CA LYS A 88 -2.09 -8.45 -19.02
C LYS A 88 -3.24 -8.98 -19.85
N SER A 89 -3.03 -9.18 -21.15
CA SER A 89 -4.05 -9.73 -22.05
C SER A 89 -5.41 -9.00 -21.98
N GLY A 90 -5.37 -7.67 -21.88
CA GLY A 90 -6.56 -6.82 -21.81
C GLY A 90 -7.27 -6.78 -20.45
N LYS A 91 -6.89 -7.63 -19.50
CA LYS A 91 -7.41 -7.61 -18.13
C LYS A 91 -6.53 -6.70 -17.25
N SER A 92 -7.13 -6.01 -16.29
CA SER A 92 -6.42 -5.13 -15.36
C SER A 92 -6.79 -5.43 -13.93
N ILE A 93 -5.79 -5.40 -13.05
CA ILE A 93 -5.96 -5.43 -11.61
C ILE A 93 -5.33 -4.19 -10.98
N GLN A 94 -5.97 -3.63 -9.96
CA GLN A 94 -5.50 -2.45 -9.26
C GLN A 94 -5.26 -2.78 -7.79
N PHE A 95 -4.13 -2.33 -7.26
CA PHE A 95 -3.76 -2.47 -5.85
C PHE A 95 -3.62 -1.10 -5.21
N LEU A 96 -4.18 -0.96 -4.02
CA LEU A 96 -3.90 0.12 -3.08
C LEU A 96 -2.96 -0.39 -2.00
N PHE A 97 -1.97 0.42 -1.64
CA PHE A 97 -1.03 0.09 -0.57
C PHE A 97 -1.25 1.02 0.63
N GLU A 98 -1.57 0.44 1.77
CA GLU A 98 -1.58 1.16 3.03
C GLU A 98 -0.41 0.71 3.90
N VAL A 99 0.50 1.63 4.17
CA VAL A 99 1.70 1.38 4.97
C VAL A 99 1.40 1.64 6.43
N VAL A 100 1.55 0.61 7.25
CA VAL A 100 1.40 0.68 8.71
C VAL A 100 2.77 0.53 9.37
N ARG A 101 3.06 1.37 10.34
CA ARG A 101 4.33 1.39 11.10
C ARG A 101 4.05 1.46 12.59
N ARG A 102 4.89 0.84 13.41
CA ARG A 102 4.87 0.94 14.87
C ARG A 102 5.34 2.34 15.27
N GLU A 103 4.42 3.25 15.37
CA GLU A 103 4.58 4.60 15.90
C GLU A 103 3.61 4.82 17.05
N SER A 104 3.67 5.96 17.74
CA SER A 104 2.70 6.25 18.79
C SER A 104 1.27 6.13 18.27
N ASP A 105 0.41 5.44 19.02
CA ASP A 105 -1.02 5.26 18.73
C ASP A 105 -1.32 4.58 17.37
N TRP A 106 -0.41 3.74 16.88
CA TRP A 106 -0.57 3.09 15.57
C TRP A 106 -1.83 2.22 15.51
N GLN A 107 -2.22 1.55 16.61
CA GLN A 107 -3.42 0.72 16.67
C GLN A 107 -4.67 1.56 16.37
N LYS A 108 -4.83 2.67 17.06
CA LYS A 108 -5.95 3.59 16.81
C LYS A 108 -5.92 4.11 15.36
N LYS A 109 -4.76 4.55 14.90
CA LYS A 109 -4.59 5.09 13.54
C LYS A 109 -4.94 4.07 12.45
N VAL A 110 -4.55 2.79 12.61
CA VAL A 110 -4.88 1.76 11.64
C VAL A 110 -6.38 1.45 11.66
N VAL A 111 -6.99 1.35 12.83
CA VAL A 111 -8.43 1.12 12.98
C VAL A 111 -9.23 2.24 12.31
N ASP A 112 -8.95 3.50 12.64
CA ASP A 112 -9.63 4.65 12.05
C ASP A 112 -9.46 4.67 10.51
N LYS A 113 -8.26 4.36 10.03
CA LYS A 113 -7.98 4.32 8.59
C LYS A 113 -8.72 3.17 7.91
N MET A 114 -8.79 1.98 8.52
CA MET A 114 -9.46 0.82 7.93
C MET A 114 -10.98 0.96 7.95
N LYS A 115 -11.57 1.59 8.95
CA LYS A 115 -13.00 1.99 8.91
C LYS A 115 -13.30 2.89 7.72
N PHE A 116 -12.40 3.80 7.42
CA PHE A 116 -12.55 4.65 6.24
C PHE A 116 -12.44 3.88 4.93
N TYR A 117 -11.54 2.87 4.85
CA TYR A 117 -11.49 1.98 3.70
C TYR A 117 -12.76 1.11 3.60
N GLN A 118 -13.29 0.62 4.72
CA GLN A 118 -14.54 -0.12 4.75
C GLN A 118 -15.67 0.72 4.14
N ASP A 119 -15.86 1.96 4.60
CA ASP A 119 -16.80 2.90 4.00
C ASP A 119 -16.59 3.08 2.48
N PHE A 120 -15.33 3.19 2.06
CA PHE A 120 -14.99 3.31 0.64
C PHE A 120 -15.42 2.09 -0.16
N TYR A 121 -15.13 0.89 0.32
CA TYR A 121 -15.46 -0.35 -0.40
C TYR A 121 -16.96 -0.63 -0.40
N ASP A 122 -17.66 -0.33 0.68
CA ASP A 122 -19.11 -0.53 0.80
C ASP A 122 -19.88 0.40 -0.14
N ASN A 123 -19.38 1.63 -0.32
CA ASN A 123 -20.01 2.67 -1.14
C ASN A 123 -19.22 2.95 -2.44
N PHE A 124 -18.53 1.96 -2.97
CA PHE A 124 -17.70 2.13 -4.15
C PHE A 124 -18.52 2.44 -5.41
N VAL A 125 -18.22 3.57 -6.03
CA VAL A 125 -18.76 3.98 -7.34
C VAL A 125 -17.56 4.23 -8.29
N PRO A 126 -17.43 3.45 -9.38
CA PRO A 126 -16.25 3.54 -10.28
C PRO A 126 -16.00 4.95 -10.81
N LEU A 127 -17.05 5.65 -11.26
CA LEU A 127 -16.92 7.00 -11.86
C LEU A 127 -16.43 8.04 -10.87
N ASP A 128 -16.89 7.98 -9.62
CA ASP A 128 -16.54 8.97 -8.59
C ASP A 128 -15.16 8.69 -7.97
N SER A 129 -14.79 7.43 -7.90
CA SER A 129 -13.55 7.00 -7.22
C SER A 129 -12.28 7.20 -8.05
N GLY A 130 -12.40 7.40 -9.36
CA GLY A 130 -11.28 7.43 -10.29
C GLY A 130 -10.68 6.04 -10.58
N PHE A 131 -11.36 4.96 -10.17
CA PHE A 131 -11.01 3.57 -10.50
C PHE A 131 -12.03 2.97 -11.45
N LYS A 132 -11.57 2.16 -12.40
CA LYS A 132 -12.46 1.45 -13.34
C LYS A 132 -13.13 0.23 -12.71
N SER A 133 -12.49 -0.38 -11.74
CA SER A 133 -12.95 -1.54 -10.98
C SER A 133 -12.51 -1.42 -9.54
N LEU A 134 -13.09 -2.24 -8.67
CA LEU A 134 -12.78 -2.27 -7.24
C LEU A 134 -11.31 -2.66 -7.03
N PRO A 135 -10.46 -1.77 -6.47
CA PRO A 135 -9.06 -2.09 -6.23
C PRO A 135 -8.90 -3.06 -5.07
N GLN A 136 -7.88 -3.91 -5.10
CA GLN A 136 -7.49 -4.76 -3.98
C GLN A 136 -6.69 -3.94 -2.96
N LEU A 137 -6.83 -4.22 -1.68
CA LEU A 137 -6.10 -3.53 -0.62
C LEU A 137 -4.99 -4.41 -0.07
N ILE A 138 -3.78 -3.85 -0.03
CA ILE A 138 -2.60 -4.50 0.57
C ILE A 138 -2.11 -3.66 1.75
N ILE A 139 -2.08 -4.24 2.93
CA ILE A 139 -1.49 -3.63 4.12
C ILE A 139 -0.01 -4.03 4.18
N VAL A 140 0.85 -3.03 4.28
CA VAL A 140 2.31 -3.20 4.33
C VAL A 140 2.79 -2.99 5.75
N CYS A 141 3.24 -4.07 6.39
CA CYS A 141 3.73 -4.09 7.77
C CYS A 141 5.27 -4.14 7.83
N GLU A 142 5.85 -3.89 8.99
CA GLU A 142 7.30 -3.95 9.19
C GLU A 142 7.82 -5.39 9.13
N ASP A 143 7.13 -6.30 9.82
CA ASP A 143 7.47 -7.71 9.97
C ASP A 143 6.22 -8.58 10.20
N ASP A 144 6.39 -9.90 10.25
CA ASP A 144 5.28 -10.85 10.41
C ASP A 144 4.57 -10.71 11.76
N ARG A 145 5.27 -10.36 12.82
CA ARG A 145 4.67 -10.09 14.13
C ARG A 145 3.76 -8.86 14.06
N HIS A 146 4.24 -7.77 13.45
CA HIS A 146 3.44 -6.56 13.25
C HIS A 146 2.22 -6.83 12.38
N MET A 147 2.37 -7.63 11.34
CA MET A 147 1.26 -8.05 10.48
C MET A 147 0.17 -8.77 11.28
N ALA A 148 0.54 -9.71 12.15
CA ALA A 148 -0.40 -10.42 13.02
C ALA A 148 -1.04 -9.50 14.08
N GLU A 149 -0.30 -8.51 14.59
CA GLU A 149 -0.82 -7.48 15.50
C GLU A 149 -1.86 -6.60 14.79
N VAL A 150 -1.57 -6.11 13.59
CA VAL A 150 -2.51 -5.33 12.77
C VAL A 150 -3.77 -6.12 12.48
N PHE A 151 -3.64 -7.36 12.04
CA PHE A 151 -4.80 -8.23 11.79
C PHE A 151 -5.68 -8.38 13.03
N ARG A 152 -5.08 -8.63 14.21
CA ARG A 152 -5.81 -8.76 15.48
C ARG A 152 -6.58 -7.49 15.84
N GLU A 153 -6.00 -6.32 15.64
CA GLU A 153 -6.69 -5.03 15.84
C GLU A 153 -7.93 -4.91 14.96
N LEU A 154 -7.85 -5.34 13.69
CA LEU A 154 -9.00 -5.28 12.78
C LEU A 154 -10.13 -6.23 13.25
N VAL A 155 -9.79 -7.46 13.62
CA VAL A 155 -10.76 -8.44 14.15
C VAL A 155 -11.41 -7.92 15.43
N THR A 156 -10.62 -7.39 16.37
CA THR A 156 -11.11 -6.84 17.65
C THR A 156 -12.12 -5.70 17.44
N HIS A 157 -11.96 -4.93 16.38
CA HIS A 157 -12.83 -3.79 16.08
C HIS A 157 -13.90 -4.10 15.03
N ASN A 158 -14.12 -5.38 14.68
CA ASN A 158 -15.10 -5.85 13.70
C ASN A 158 -14.95 -5.15 12.33
N ILE A 159 -13.70 -4.98 11.87
CA ILE A 159 -13.41 -4.42 10.55
C ILE A 159 -13.26 -5.55 9.56
N GLU A 160 -14.24 -5.67 8.68
CA GLU A 160 -14.33 -6.73 7.66
C GLU A 160 -14.55 -6.11 6.27
N PHE A 161 -14.01 -6.76 5.26
CA PHE A 161 -14.16 -6.36 3.86
C PHE A 161 -14.89 -7.45 3.09
N SER A 162 -16.20 -7.26 2.84
CA SER A 162 -17.03 -8.27 2.17
C SER A 162 -16.86 -8.30 0.64
N LYS A 163 -16.37 -7.19 0.06
CA LYS A 163 -16.30 -7.01 -1.41
C LYS A 163 -14.90 -7.28 -2.00
N ILE A 164 -13.89 -7.36 -1.15
CA ILE A 164 -12.50 -7.61 -1.56
C ILE A 164 -11.81 -8.56 -0.59
N ASN A 165 -10.73 -9.18 -1.05
CA ASN A 165 -9.79 -9.83 -0.15
C ASN A 165 -8.79 -8.80 0.37
N LEU A 166 -8.55 -8.82 1.68
CA LEU A 166 -7.54 -8.00 2.32
C LEU A 166 -6.23 -8.77 2.37
N TYR A 167 -5.22 -8.24 1.72
CA TYR A 167 -3.89 -8.82 1.68
C TYR A 167 -2.92 -8.08 2.59
N TYR A 168 -1.94 -8.82 3.07
CA TYR A 168 -0.87 -8.31 3.90
C TYR A 168 0.48 -8.66 3.29
N THR A 169 1.46 -7.82 3.54
CA THR A 169 2.86 -8.09 3.20
C THR A 169 3.78 -7.41 4.21
N THR A 170 5.06 -7.76 4.18
CA THR A 170 6.08 -7.14 5.03
C THR A 170 7.21 -6.56 4.19
N ASP A 171 7.99 -5.66 4.80
CA ASP A 171 9.16 -5.08 4.14
C ASP A 171 10.13 -6.15 3.64
N LEU A 172 10.30 -7.23 4.41
CA LEU A 172 11.19 -8.32 4.04
C LEU A 172 10.64 -9.13 2.86
N LYS A 173 9.38 -9.55 2.92
CA LYS A 173 8.73 -10.34 1.85
C LYS A 173 8.75 -9.63 0.51
N GLN A 174 8.48 -8.33 0.49
CA GLN A 174 8.50 -7.55 -0.74
C GLN A 174 9.85 -7.51 -1.43
N ASN A 175 10.93 -7.52 -0.66
CA ASN A 175 12.28 -7.42 -1.19
C ASN A 175 12.85 -8.78 -1.62
N SER A 176 12.45 -9.88 -0.99
CA SER A 176 13.08 -11.20 -1.14
C SER A 176 12.30 -12.16 -2.04
N GLU A 177 10.99 -12.00 -2.17
CA GLU A 177 10.15 -12.99 -2.83
C GLU A 177 9.62 -12.52 -4.20
N SER A 178 9.09 -13.46 -4.99
CA SER A 178 8.38 -13.14 -6.23
C SER A 178 7.09 -12.35 -5.92
N LEU A 179 6.54 -11.65 -6.91
CA LEU A 179 5.29 -10.90 -6.73
C LEU A 179 4.14 -11.80 -6.23
N GLU A 180 4.10 -13.04 -6.74
CA GLU A 180 3.05 -14.01 -6.47
C GLU A 180 3.08 -14.57 -5.05
N SER A 181 4.26 -14.64 -4.42
CA SER A 181 4.46 -15.20 -3.07
C SER A 181 4.57 -14.15 -1.95
N THR A 182 4.52 -12.85 -2.27
CA THR A 182 4.71 -11.79 -1.28
C THR A 182 3.50 -11.53 -0.40
N LEU A 183 2.33 -12.03 -0.76
CA LEU A 183 1.09 -11.71 -0.08
C LEU A 183 0.67 -12.78 0.90
N THR A 184 0.12 -12.34 2.01
CA THR A 184 -0.46 -13.17 3.05
C THR A 184 -1.93 -12.79 3.22
N GLU A 185 -2.79 -13.78 3.41
CA GLU A 185 -4.19 -13.64 3.78
C GLU A 185 -4.44 -14.34 5.12
N PHE A 186 -5.33 -13.80 5.94
CA PHE A 186 -5.77 -14.48 7.15
C PHE A 186 -7.13 -15.10 6.91
N LYS A 187 -7.24 -16.41 7.02
CA LYS A 187 -8.50 -17.17 6.88
C LYS A 187 -8.89 -17.82 8.17
N LEU A 188 -10.19 -17.80 8.47
CA LEU A 188 -10.75 -18.54 9.57
C LEU A 188 -10.71 -20.03 9.22
N ASP A 189 -10.04 -20.80 10.07
CA ASP A 189 -10.05 -22.25 9.98
C ASP A 189 -11.35 -22.77 10.63
N PRO A 190 -12.25 -23.41 9.86
CA PRO A 190 -13.55 -23.85 10.37
C PRO A 190 -13.44 -24.95 11.45
N GLU A 191 -12.38 -25.74 11.44
CA GLU A 191 -12.18 -26.83 12.41
C GLU A 191 -11.72 -26.31 13.77
N THR A 192 -10.83 -25.33 13.76
CA THR A 192 -10.24 -24.79 15.00
C THR A 192 -10.87 -23.48 15.46
N ASN A 193 -11.72 -22.87 14.64
CA ASN A 193 -12.26 -21.53 14.82
C ASN A 193 -11.19 -20.48 15.13
N LYS A 194 -10.00 -20.66 14.52
CA LYS A 194 -8.85 -19.74 14.64
C LYS A 194 -8.42 -19.23 13.26
N TYR A 195 -7.96 -18.00 13.23
CA TYR A 195 -7.39 -17.45 12.01
C TYR A 195 -5.99 -18.00 11.77
N LYS A 196 -5.73 -18.43 10.53
CA LYS A 196 -4.43 -18.89 10.05
C LYS A 196 -3.92 -17.96 8.96
N ALA A 197 -2.66 -17.57 9.03
CA ALA A 197 -1.97 -16.87 7.96
C ALA A 197 -1.64 -17.85 6.84
N GLN A 198 -2.01 -17.53 5.61
CA GLN A 198 -1.71 -18.31 4.42
C GLN A 198 -1.03 -17.44 3.38
N ASN A 199 0.03 -17.94 2.77
CA ASN A 199 0.59 -17.28 1.61
C ASN A 199 -0.37 -17.42 0.43
N VAL A 200 -0.59 -16.33 -0.27
CA VAL A 200 -1.50 -16.28 -1.41
C VAL A 200 -0.70 -16.19 -2.69
N GLU A 201 -0.86 -17.17 -3.55
CA GLU A 201 -0.45 -17.04 -4.94
C GLU A 201 -1.50 -16.18 -5.67
N LEU A 202 -1.15 -14.93 -5.95
CA LEU A 202 -1.96 -14.14 -6.86
C LEU A 202 -1.85 -14.76 -8.25
N LYS A 203 -2.88 -15.50 -8.64
CA LYS A 203 -3.07 -15.86 -10.06
C LYS A 203 -3.40 -14.57 -10.80
N LEU A 204 -2.38 -13.74 -11.03
CA LEU A 204 -2.51 -12.48 -11.70
C LEU A 204 -2.79 -12.74 -13.18
N LEU A 205 -4.06 -12.66 -13.53
CA LEU A 205 -4.49 -12.52 -14.92
C LEU A 205 -4.13 -13.75 -15.80
N ASN A 206 -4.48 -14.95 -15.32
CA ASN A 206 -4.55 -16.13 -16.18
C ASN A 206 -5.71 -16.00 -17.18
#